data_8579fd76f2181bdb69a1fcb1aa94088e
#
_entry.id   8579fd76f2181bdb69a1fcb1aa94088e
#
_cell.length_a   1.000
_cell.length_b   1.000
_cell.length_c   1.000
_cell.angle_alpha   90.00
_cell.angle_beta   90.00
_cell.angle_gamma   90.00
#
_symmetry.space_group_name_H-M   'P 1'
#
loop_
_entity.id
_entity.type
_entity.pdbx_description
1 polymer ?
#
loop_
_entity_poly.entity_id
_entity_poly.type
_entity_poly.pdbx_seq_one_letter_code
_entity_poly.pdbx_strand_id
1 'polypeptide(L)'
;TLSKAYGLAGIRCGFMLGQQVEKLRDLFIPYALSSVTQTIASVVLKHADAYKDNMATIISERERMYQEVKEFKQLTMYPSNANFLFGRSEKKDLLLAMFKEKNITIRNYEDASFRITIGTKEENEMVLDVLRRFEYANS
;
A
#
# COMPACT_ATOMS: atom_id res chain seq x y z
N THR A 1 -8.44 2.79 -8.87
CA THR A 1 -7.31 2.72 -9.81
C THR A 1 -6.90 1.28 -10.08
N LEU A 2 -6.46 1.01 -11.30
CA LEU A 2 -5.88 -0.29 -11.69
C LEU A 2 -4.38 -0.40 -11.38
N SER A 3 -3.79 0.65 -10.82
CA SER A 3 -2.34 0.78 -10.64
C SER A 3 -1.74 -0.21 -9.63
N LYS A 4 -2.53 -0.68 -8.64
CA LYS A 4 -2.03 -1.51 -7.52
C LYS A 4 -2.48 -2.96 -7.67
N ALA A 5 -3.73 -3.25 -7.36
CA ALA A 5 -4.27 -4.61 -7.37
C ALA A 5 -4.11 -5.34 -8.73
N TYR A 6 -4.09 -4.60 -9.83
CA TYR A 6 -3.91 -5.15 -11.18
C TYR A 6 -2.51 -4.91 -11.77
N GLY A 7 -1.57 -4.32 -11.03
CA GLY A 7 -0.21 -4.07 -11.51
C GLY A 7 -0.08 -3.07 -12.66
N LEU A 8 -1.12 -2.28 -12.94
CA LEU A 8 -1.22 -1.44 -14.14
C LEU A 8 -0.89 0.03 -13.89
N ALA A 9 0.14 0.32 -13.12
CA ALA A 9 0.51 1.70 -12.81
C ALA A 9 0.87 2.53 -14.07
N GLY A 10 1.47 1.90 -15.08
CA GLY A 10 1.93 2.56 -16.31
C GLY A 10 0.82 3.04 -17.23
N ILE A 11 -0.35 2.39 -17.21
CA ILE A 11 -1.46 2.76 -18.12
C ILE A 11 -2.29 3.95 -17.63
N ARG A 12 -2.03 4.47 -16.41
CA ARG A 12 -2.67 5.66 -15.85
C ARG A 12 -4.21 5.62 -15.87
N CYS A 13 -4.80 4.47 -15.55
CA CYS A 13 -6.26 4.27 -15.56
C CYS A 13 -6.82 4.12 -14.14
N GLY A 14 -7.94 4.76 -13.90
CA GLY A 14 -8.68 4.67 -12.66
C GLY A 14 -10.15 4.99 -12.88
N PHE A 15 -10.96 4.76 -11.86
CA PHE A 15 -12.40 5.02 -11.88
C PHE A 15 -12.77 5.95 -10.73
N MET A 16 -13.70 6.83 -10.99
CA MET A 16 -14.39 7.62 -10.00
C MET A 16 -15.84 7.11 -9.90
N LEU A 17 -16.24 6.73 -8.71
CA LEU A 17 -17.57 6.21 -8.42
C LEU A 17 -18.25 7.13 -7.39
N GLY A 18 -19.48 7.52 -7.65
CA GLY A 18 -20.24 8.39 -6.73
C GLY A 18 -21.55 8.88 -7.34
N GLN A 19 -22.46 9.35 -6.51
CA GLN A 19 -23.80 9.79 -6.93
C GLN A 19 -23.80 11.04 -7.82
N GLN A 20 -22.76 11.86 -7.78
CA GLN A 20 -22.69 13.13 -8.48
C GLN A 20 -21.52 13.21 -9.48
N VAL A 21 -20.99 12.07 -9.88
CA VAL A 21 -19.83 12.01 -10.79
C VAL A 21 -20.13 12.70 -12.12
N GLU A 22 -21.37 12.65 -12.60
CA GLU A 22 -21.76 13.30 -13.85
C GLU A 22 -21.56 14.82 -13.83
N LYS A 23 -21.68 15.47 -12.68
CA LYS A 23 -21.41 16.92 -12.54
C LYS A 23 -19.94 17.27 -12.77
N LEU A 24 -19.05 16.29 -12.72
CA LEU A 24 -17.61 16.47 -12.95
C LEU A 24 -17.24 16.21 -14.42
N ARG A 25 -18.20 15.78 -15.23
CA ARG A 25 -17.94 15.37 -16.63
C ARG A 25 -17.29 16.49 -17.44
N ASP A 26 -17.74 17.71 -17.25
CA ASP A 26 -17.25 18.89 -17.99
C ASP A 26 -15.83 19.32 -17.57
N LEU A 27 -15.32 18.77 -16.45
CA LEU A 27 -13.96 19.01 -15.98
C LEU A 27 -12.95 18.01 -16.58
N PHE A 28 -13.41 16.97 -17.25
CA PHE A 28 -12.52 15.98 -17.86
C PHE A 28 -11.97 16.49 -19.19
N ILE A 29 -10.66 16.35 -19.35
CA ILE A 29 -9.98 16.65 -20.62
C ILE A 29 -10.45 15.67 -21.67
N PRO A 30 -10.95 16.13 -22.83
CA PRO A 30 -11.28 15.25 -23.94
C PRO A 30 -10.09 14.36 -24.32
N TYR A 31 -10.36 13.09 -24.62
CA TYR A 31 -9.33 12.12 -25.03
C TYR A 31 -8.24 11.83 -23.97
N ALA A 32 -8.52 12.07 -22.68
CA ALA A 32 -7.59 11.82 -21.59
C ALA A 32 -7.06 10.37 -21.49
N LEU A 33 -7.83 9.41 -22.01
CA LEU A 33 -7.44 8.00 -22.07
C LEU A 33 -7.20 7.57 -23.50
N SER A 34 -5.98 7.08 -23.79
CA SER A 34 -5.65 6.51 -25.09
C SER A 34 -6.45 5.23 -25.36
N SER A 35 -6.64 4.89 -26.65
CA SER A 35 -7.28 3.62 -27.03
C SER A 35 -6.52 2.40 -26.50
N VAL A 36 -5.19 2.48 -26.43
CA VAL A 36 -4.34 1.42 -25.86
C VAL A 36 -4.65 1.23 -24.37
N THR A 37 -4.73 2.32 -23.61
CA THR A 37 -5.11 2.28 -22.18
C THR A 37 -6.48 1.64 -21.98
N GLN A 38 -7.48 2.05 -22.79
CA GLN A 38 -8.84 1.51 -22.72
C GLN A 38 -8.88 0.02 -23.05
N THR A 39 -8.15 -0.41 -24.09
CA THR A 39 -8.08 -1.81 -24.49
C THR A 39 -7.45 -2.67 -23.40
N ILE A 40 -6.29 -2.26 -22.85
CA ILE A 40 -5.61 -2.99 -21.79
C ILE A 40 -6.50 -3.08 -20.54
N ALA A 41 -7.10 -1.97 -20.11
CA ALA A 41 -8.01 -1.95 -18.97
C ALA A 41 -9.20 -2.89 -19.16
N SER A 42 -9.81 -2.89 -20.36
CA SER A 42 -10.94 -3.76 -20.70
C SER A 42 -10.55 -5.25 -20.64
N VAL A 43 -9.40 -5.62 -21.20
CA VAL A 43 -8.91 -7.01 -21.17
C VAL A 43 -8.66 -7.46 -19.75
N VAL A 44 -7.94 -6.66 -18.95
CA VAL A 44 -7.61 -7.02 -17.57
C VAL A 44 -8.86 -7.16 -16.71
N LEU A 45 -9.84 -6.27 -16.86
CA LEU A 45 -11.09 -6.36 -16.10
C LEU A 45 -11.95 -7.57 -16.50
N LYS A 46 -11.91 -8.01 -17.75
CA LYS A 46 -12.55 -9.26 -18.18
C LYS A 46 -11.93 -10.50 -17.53
N HIS A 47 -10.64 -10.41 -17.15
CA HIS A 47 -9.90 -11.47 -16.49
C HIS A 47 -9.60 -11.15 -15.01
N ALA A 48 -10.46 -10.36 -14.36
CA ALA A 48 -10.28 -9.91 -12.98
C ALA A 48 -10.10 -11.06 -11.98
N ASP A 49 -10.67 -12.22 -12.26
CA ASP A 49 -10.55 -13.42 -11.41
C ASP A 49 -9.10 -13.89 -11.23
N ALA A 50 -8.25 -13.70 -12.23
CA ALA A 50 -6.83 -14.05 -12.15
C ALA A 50 -6.04 -13.26 -11.07
N TYR A 51 -6.61 -12.17 -10.58
CA TYR A 51 -5.96 -11.32 -9.55
C TYR A 51 -6.53 -11.52 -8.14
N LYS A 52 -7.59 -12.33 -7.99
CA LYS A 52 -8.29 -12.51 -6.70
C LYS A 52 -7.38 -13.06 -5.61
N ASP A 53 -6.57 -14.06 -5.92
CA ASP A 53 -5.70 -14.72 -4.94
C ASP A 53 -4.61 -13.74 -4.44
N ASN A 54 -4.03 -12.96 -5.35
CA ASN A 54 -3.06 -11.93 -4.96
C ASN A 54 -3.70 -10.85 -4.08
N MET A 55 -4.92 -10.42 -4.40
CA MET A 55 -5.64 -9.45 -3.58
C MET A 55 -5.96 -10.03 -2.19
N ALA A 56 -6.42 -11.28 -2.13
CA ALA A 56 -6.69 -11.97 -0.87
C ALA A 56 -5.44 -12.09 0.00
N THR A 57 -4.30 -12.43 -0.60
CA THR A 57 -3.00 -12.49 0.07
C THR A 57 -2.61 -11.12 0.65
N ILE A 58 -2.71 -10.05 -0.14
CA ILE A 58 -2.40 -8.68 0.35
C ILE A 58 -3.31 -8.30 1.52
N ILE A 59 -4.59 -8.61 1.44
CA ILE A 59 -5.55 -8.28 2.51
C ILE A 59 -5.24 -9.07 3.78
N SER A 60 -5.00 -10.38 3.68
CA SER A 60 -4.71 -11.23 4.83
C SER A 60 -3.37 -10.87 5.49
N GLU A 61 -2.33 -10.62 4.70
CA GLU A 61 -1.02 -10.24 5.22
C GLU A 61 -1.05 -8.85 5.86
N ARG A 62 -1.76 -7.89 5.27
CA ARG A 62 -1.97 -6.57 5.88
C ARG A 62 -2.60 -6.70 7.26
N GLU A 63 -3.67 -7.48 7.36
CA GLU A 63 -4.36 -7.68 8.62
C GLU A 63 -3.48 -8.39 9.64
N ARG A 64 -2.76 -9.45 9.23
CA ARG A 64 -1.80 -10.16 10.08
C ARG A 64 -0.76 -9.20 10.64
N MET A 65 -0.11 -8.42 9.78
CA MET A 65 0.90 -7.45 10.21
C MET A 65 0.33 -6.40 11.14
N TYR A 66 -0.84 -5.85 10.83
CA TYR A 66 -1.49 -4.85 11.69
C TYR A 66 -1.82 -5.42 13.08
N GLN A 67 -2.42 -6.61 13.16
CA GLN A 67 -2.76 -7.24 14.43
C GLN A 67 -1.53 -7.48 15.31
N GLU A 68 -0.39 -7.78 14.72
CA GLU A 68 0.84 -8.00 15.46
C GLU A 68 1.43 -6.70 16.03
N VAL A 69 1.36 -5.60 15.30
CA VAL A 69 2.05 -4.35 15.69
C VAL A 69 1.14 -3.29 16.34
N LYS A 70 -0.16 -3.48 16.35
CA LYS A 70 -1.13 -2.47 16.83
C LYS A 70 -0.97 -2.10 18.31
N GLU A 71 -0.42 -3.00 19.12
CA GLU A 71 -0.20 -2.80 20.55
C GLU A 71 1.24 -2.36 20.89
N PHE A 72 2.08 -2.12 19.89
CA PHE A 72 3.44 -1.63 20.09
C PHE A 72 3.41 -0.22 20.70
N LYS A 73 4.35 0.09 21.59
CA LYS A 73 4.41 1.35 22.34
C LYS A 73 5.35 2.37 21.69
N GLN A 74 6.35 1.90 20.96
CA GLN A 74 7.36 2.76 20.34
C GLN A 74 6.93 3.33 18.99
N LEU A 75 5.83 2.80 18.46
CA LEU A 75 5.20 3.29 17.23
C LEU A 75 3.68 3.16 17.30
N THR A 76 3.00 3.97 16.54
CA THR A 76 1.56 3.86 16.31
C THR A 76 1.33 3.37 14.89
N MET A 77 0.64 2.25 14.72
CA MET A 77 0.22 1.77 13.41
C MET A 77 -1.28 1.96 13.25
N TYR A 78 -1.71 2.48 12.11
CA TYR A 78 -3.12 2.76 11.84
C TYR A 78 -3.76 1.63 11.04
N PRO A 79 -5.05 1.30 11.29
CA PRO A 79 -5.79 0.34 10.47
C PRO A 79 -5.86 0.83 9.02
N SER A 80 -5.83 -0.11 8.08
CA SER A 80 -5.75 0.22 6.66
C SER A 80 -6.68 -0.66 5.82
N ASN A 81 -7.26 -0.06 4.78
CA ASN A 81 -7.96 -0.76 3.70
C ASN A 81 -7.20 -0.68 2.36
N ALA A 82 -5.92 -0.25 2.41
CA ALA A 82 -5.05 -0.15 1.25
C ALA A 82 -4.05 -1.32 1.18
N ASN A 83 -3.14 -1.28 0.23
CA ASN A 83 -2.04 -2.25 0.11
C ASN A 83 -0.80 -1.84 0.94
N PHE A 84 -0.99 -1.10 2.01
CA PHE A 84 0.08 -0.62 2.88
C PHE A 84 -0.44 -0.41 4.31
N LEU A 85 0.46 -0.36 5.26
CA LEU A 85 0.25 0.16 6.61
C LEU A 85 0.88 1.54 6.73
N PHE A 86 0.17 2.45 7.38
CA PHE A 86 0.66 3.79 7.72
C PHE A 86 0.95 3.84 9.22
N GLY A 87 2.09 4.39 9.58
CA GLY A 87 2.51 4.46 10.98
C GLY A 87 3.24 5.75 11.33
N ARG A 88 3.41 5.98 12.62
CA ARG A 88 4.17 7.09 13.22
C ARG A 88 5.06 6.61 14.35
N SER A 89 6.22 7.24 14.50
CA SER A 89 7.11 7.06 15.66
C SER A 89 7.94 8.31 15.87
N GLU A 90 8.09 8.75 17.10
CA GLU A 90 9.01 9.84 17.45
C GLU A 90 10.48 9.42 17.25
N LYS A 91 10.76 8.12 17.27
CA LYS A 91 12.08 7.52 16.98
C LYS A 91 12.20 7.03 15.53
N LYS A 92 11.47 7.64 14.59
CA LYS A 92 11.41 7.20 13.19
C LYS A 92 12.79 7.04 12.54
N ASP A 93 13.71 7.96 12.79
CA ASP A 93 15.04 7.92 12.17
C ASP A 93 15.83 6.67 12.58
N LEU A 94 15.71 6.23 13.83
CA LEU A 94 16.28 4.97 14.29
C LEU A 94 15.61 3.78 13.58
N LEU A 95 14.28 3.79 13.46
CA LEU A 95 13.55 2.74 12.75
C LEU A 95 13.98 2.65 11.28
N LEU A 96 14.16 3.79 10.60
CA LEU A 96 14.65 3.85 9.22
C LEU A 96 16.07 3.30 9.09
N ALA A 97 16.96 3.59 10.05
CA ALA A 97 18.31 3.03 10.09
C ALA A 97 18.28 1.50 10.21
N MET A 98 17.45 0.96 11.11
CA MET A 98 17.29 -0.49 11.27
C MET A 98 16.73 -1.17 10.01
N PHE A 99 15.80 -0.56 9.31
CA PHE A 99 15.33 -1.04 8.01
C PHE A 99 16.45 -1.04 6.97
N LYS A 100 17.22 0.04 6.91
CA LYS A 100 18.34 0.18 5.97
C LYS A 100 19.41 -0.89 6.18
N GLU A 101 19.74 -1.26 7.42
CA GLU A 101 20.68 -2.36 7.74
C GLU A 101 20.23 -3.70 7.16
N LYS A 102 18.91 -3.89 6.98
CA LYS A 102 18.32 -5.09 6.35
C LYS A 102 18.06 -4.93 4.86
N ASN A 103 18.54 -3.85 4.23
CA ASN A 103 18.26 -3.49 2.83
C ASN A 103 16.75 -3.35 2.54
N ILE A 104 15.96 -2.97 3.53
CA ILE A 104 14.52 -2.72 3.38
C ILE A 104 14.30 -1.21 3.22
N THR A 105 13.60 -0.82 2.16
CA THR A 105 13.21 0.58 1.93
C THR A 105 11.71 0.74 2.16
N ILE A 106 11.35 1.67 3.04
CA ILE A 106 9.97 2.07 3.29
C ILE A 106 9.74 3.52 2.88
N ARG A 107 8.48 3.93 2.73
CA ARG A 107 8.18 5.33 2.43
C ARG A 107 8.36 6.17 3.69
N ASN A 108 9.29 7.10 3.63
CA ASN A 108 9.51 8.13 4.64
C ASN A 108 8.78 9.42 4.27
N TYR A 109 8.21 10.11 5.26
CA TYR A 109 7.62 11.45 5.13
C TYR A 109 8.41 12.45 5.96
N GLU A 110 8.21 13.75 5.74
CA GLU A 110 8.95 14.82 6.43
C GLU A 110 8.65 14.86 7.95
N ASP A 111 7.42 14.51 8.32
CA ASP A 111 7.01 14.39 9.73
C ASP A 111 7.41 13.04 10.33
N ALA A 112 6.95 12.74 11.54
CA ALA A 112 7.21 11.48 12.24
C ALA A 112 6.56 10.24 11.57
N SER A 113 5.92 10.38 10.41
CA SER A 113 5.19 9.30 9.78
C SER A 113 5.99 8.53 8.74
N PHE A 114 5.55 7.29 8.49
CA PHE A 114 6.10 6.39 7.49
C PHE A 114 5.00 5.48 6.93
N ARG A 115 5.31 4.79 5.82
CA ARG A 115 4.39 3.85 5.20
C ARG A 115 5.13 2.60 4.74
N ILE A 116 4.59 1.45 5.11
CA ILE A 116 5.10 0.13 4.75
C ILE A 116 4.14 -0.49 3.74
N THR A 117 4.62 -0.79 2.54
CA THR A 117 3.84 -1.51 1.52
C THR A 117 3.81 -2.99 1.87
N ILE A 118 2.64 -3.62 1.71
CA ILE A 118 2.50 -5.07 1.91
C ILE A 118 3.13 -5.79 0.71
N GLY A 119 4.08 -6.65 1.00
CA GLY A 119 4.79 -7.51 0.06
C GLY A 119 4.37 -8.97 0.14
N THR A 120 5.28 -9.88 -0.22
CA THR A 120 5.12 -11.32 0.01
C THR A 120 5.16 -11.62 1.51
N LYS A 121 4.76 -12.84 1.87
CA LYS A 121 4.81 -13.27 3.28
C LYS A 121 6.23 -13.20 3.86
N GLU A 122 7.22 -13.60 3.07
CA GLU A 122 8.63 -13.58 3.43
C GLU A 122 9.14 -12.16 3.63
N GLU A 123 8.81 -11.25 2.71
CA GLU A 123 9.16 -9.83 2.82
C GLU A 123 8.49 -9.18 4.05
N ASN A 124 7.23 -9.49 4.27
CA ASN A 124 6.48 -8.98 5.42
C ASN A 124 7.06 -9.50 6.75
N GLU A 125 7.54 -10.75 6.80
CA GLU A 125 8.18 -11.30 7.99
C GLU A 125 9.51 -10.60 8.29
N MET A 126 10.30 -10.27 7.27
CA MET A 126 11.51 -9.46 7.45
C MET A 126 11.20 -8.07 8.01
N VAL A 127 10.11 -7.47 7.56
CA VAL A 127 9.63 -6.17 8.08
C VAL A 127 9.21 -6.31 9.54
N LEU A 128 8.43 -7.33 9.88
CA LEU A 128 7.98 -7.59 11.25
C LEU A 128 9.16 -7.86 12.20
N ASP A 129 10.19 -8.58 11.76
CA ASP A 129 11.40 -8.80 12.57
C ASP A 129 12.07 -7.47 12.96
N VAL A 130 12.17 -6.52 12.03
CA VAL A 130 12.70 -5.18 12.33
C VAL A 130 11.80 -4.44 13.31
N LEU A 131 10.47 -4.47 13.11
CA LEU A 131 9.51 -3.78 13.99
C LEU A 131 9.53 -4.35 15.41
N ARG A 132 9.61 -5.68 15.59
CA ARG A 132 9.74 -6.35 16.88
C ARG A 132 11.02 -5.91 17.60
N ARG A 133 12.16 -5.94 16.90
CA ARG A 133 13.46 -5.49 17.46
C ARG A 133 13.42 -4.03 17.86
N PHE A 134 12.81 -3.18 17.05
CA PHE A 134 12.63 -1.77 17.35
C PHE A 134 11.81 -1.56 18.62
N GLU A 135 10.71 -2.30 18.79
CA GLU A 135 9.87 -2.26 19.98
C GLU A 135 10.66 -2.67 21.23
N TYR A 136 11.35 -3.82 21.19
CA TYR A 136 12.08 -4.36 22.35
C TYR A 136 13.32 -3.55 22.72
N ALA A 137 14.06 -3.04 21.77
CA ALA A 137 15.27 -2.24 22.02
C ALA A 137 14.98 -0.87 22.65
N ASN A 138 13.75 -0.43 22.64
CA ASN A 138 13.33 0.91 23.07
C ASN A 138 12.25 0.90 24.17
N SER A 139 11.92 -0.29 24.69
CA SER A 139 10.97 -0.50 25.79
C SER A 139 11.58 -0.15 27.15
#